data_a47c4a1bfb1ad789729977124153b8a9
#
_entry.id   a47c4a1bfb1ad789729977124153b8a9
#
_cell.length_a   1.000
_cell.length_b   1.000
_cell.length_c   1.000
_cell.angle_alpha   90.00
_cell.angle_beta   90.00
_cell.angle_gamma   90.00
#
_symmetry.space_group_name_H-M   'P 1'
#
loop_
_entity.id
_entity.type
_entity.pdbx_description
1 polymer ?
#
loop_
_entity_poly.entity_id
_entity_poly.type
_entity_poly.pdbx_seq_one_letter_code
_entity_poly.pdbx_strand_id
1 'polypeptide(L)'
;MKKQIKKKLLKGFLLGTLTVCVLGMCAGCGQKTENIENTVTSPTAQEQTGKTGQKSLSWSELTQTGSMDLSYADQFSVTYYGEENYALVIIGEDEKFLVVPEGEPVPEDLPEDITPLLQPLTNMYLAATSAMDFFCHLDAVDQITLSGTDRSGWYLEEPKKALEEGTMEYAGKYSAPDYERIVDKSCSLAIESTMIYHCPQVKEQLENLGVPVLVERS
;
A
#
# COMPACT_ATOMS: atom_id res chain seq x y z
N MET A 1 -40.41 -2.61 -26.23
CA MET A 1 -39.98 -3.83 -26.99
C MET A 1 -39.04 -4.62 -26.16
N LYS A 2 -39.46 -5.77 -25.64
CA LYS A 2 -38.70 -6.67 -24.78
C LYS A 2 -37.68 -7.46 -25.62
N LYS A 3 -36.40 -7.50 -25.23
CA LYS A 3 -35.50 -8.56 -25.70
C LYS A 3 -34.95 -9.30 -24.49
N GLN A 4 -35.49 -10.47 -24.29
CA GLN A 4 -35.00 -11.56 -23.46
C GLN A 4 -33.73 -12.10 -24.12
N ILE A 5 -32.62 -12.25 -23.36
CA ILE A 5 -31.52 -13.09 -23.79
C ILE A 5 -31.34 -14.20 -22.75
N LYS A 6 -31.45 -15.40 -23.27
CA LYS A 6 -31.58 -16.69 -22.60
C LYS A 6 -30.32 -17.08 -21.82
N LYS A 7 -30.52 -17.56 -20.61
CA LYS A 7 -29.57 -18.41 -19.86
C LYS A 7 -29.27 -19.67 -20.67
N LYS A 8 -27.99 -19.99 -20.86
CA LYS A 8 -27.54 -21.32 -21.18
C LYS A 8 -26.78 -21.91 -19.97
N LEU A 9 -27.46 -22.83 -19.31
CA LEU A 9 -26.88 -23.85 -18.44
C LEU A 9 -26.04 -24.78 -19.31
N LEU A 10 -24.83 -25.11 -18.89
CA LEU A 10 -24.18 -26.32 -19.32
C LEU A 10 -23.67 -27.05 -18.08
N LYS A 11 -24.35 -28.15 -17.79
CA LYS A 11 -23.97 -29.22 -16.88
C LYS A 11 -23.08 -30.20 -17.65
N GLY A 12 -22.11 -30.77 -16.99
CA GLY A 12 -21.37 -31.99 -17.40
C GLY A 12 -20.24 -32.19 -16.42
N PHE A 13 -20.40 -33.07 -15.42
CA PHE A 13 -20.19 -34.51 -15.45
C PHE A 13 -18.68 -34.83 -15.63
N LEU A 14 -17.97 -35.57 -14.87
CA LEU A 14 -18.13 -36.68 -13.92
C LEU A 14 -16.74 -37.27 -13.60
N LEU A 15 -16.49 -37.62 -12.36
CA LEU A 15 -15.95 -38.89 -11.90
C LEU A 15 -14.59 -39.41 -12.41
N GLY A 16 -13.76 -39.87 -11.50
CA GLY A 16 -12.71 -40.86 -11.74
C GLY A 16 -11.61 -40.79 -10.70
N THR A 17 -11.82 -41.43 -9.58
CA THR A 17 -11.19 -42.67 -9.04
C THR A 17 -9.69 -42.54 -8.79
N LEU A 18 -9.30 -42.66 -7.57
CA LEU A 18 -9.02 -43.83 -6.71
C LEU A 18 -7.59 -44.37 -6.84
N THR A 19 -6.95 -44.56 -5.69
CA THR A 19 -6.03 -45.65 -5.30
C THR A 19 -4.54 -45.33 -5.54
N VAL A 20 -3.55 -45.55 -4.65
CA VAL A 20 -3.31 -46.56 -3.63
C VAL A 20 -2.10 -46.19 -2.77
N CYS A 21 -2.16 -46.57 -1.52
CA CYS A 21 -1.11 -46.65 -0.52
C CYS A 21 0.19 -47.32 -0.99
N VAL A 22 1.34 -46.90 -0.43
CA VAL A 22 2.34 -47.88 0.05
C VAL A 22 3.00 -47.32 1.32
N LEU A 23 2.84 -48.10 2.39
CA LEU A 23 3.61 -48.07 3.63
C LEU A 23 5.04 -48.53 3.38
N GLY A 24 6.00 -47.89 4.01
CA GLY A 24 7.36 -48.40 4.15
C GLY A 24 7.96 -47.93 5.48
N MET A 25 7.74 -48.76 6.52
CA MET A 25 8.52 -48.70 7.77
C MET A 25 9.90 -49.29 7.52
N CYS A 26 10.95 -48.64 8.03
CA CYS A 26 12.12 -49.35 8.54
C CYS A 26 12.77 -48.49 9.67
N ALA A 27 12.76 -49.07 10.83
CA ALA A 27 13.50 -48.70 12.00
C ALA A 27 14.97 -49.13 11.87
N GLY A 28 15.89 -48.39 12.47
CA GLY A 28 17.29 -48.78 12.61
C GLY A 28 18.01 -47.86 13.60
N CYS A 29 18.08 -48.28 14.86
CA CYS A 29 18.98 -47.75 15.90
C CYS A 29 20.45 -48.07 15.58
N GLY A 30 21.36 -47.17 16.01
CA GLY A 30 22.78 -47.47 16.09
C GLY A 30 23.61 -46.24 16.49
N GLN A 31 23.89 -46.12 17.80
CA GLN A 31 24.91 -45.22 18.35
C GLN A 31 26.32 -45.66 17.96
N LYS A 32 27.20 -44.75 17.61
CA LYS A 32 28.60 -44.72 18.09
C LYS A 32 29.24 -43.36 17.84
N THR A 33 29.73 -42.78 18.90
CA THR A 33 30.66 -41.66 19.00
C THR A 33 32.05 -42.06 18.50
N GLU A 34 32.66 -41.18 17.68
CA GLU A 34 34.11 -40.95 17.65
C GLU A 34 34.41 -39.61 17.05
N ASN A 35 35.19 -38.81 17.81
CA ASN A 35 35.81 -37.56 17.42
C ASN A 35 36.92 -37.83 16.39
N ILE A 36 37.05 -36.98 15.35
CA ILE A 36 38.32 -36.62 14.74
C ILE A 36 38.15 -35.18 14.15
N GLU A 37 39.20 -34.38 14.42
CA GLU A 37 39.42 -32.99 14.07
C GLU A 37 39.55 -32.70 12.57
N ASN A 38 39.20 -31.46 12.28
CA ASN A 38 39.75 -30.56 11.24
C ASN A 38 39.82 -31.01 9.78
N THR A 39 38.99 -30.34 8.95
CA THR A 39 39.54 -29.52 7.84
C THR A 39 38.46 -28.61 7.32
N VAL A 40 38.70 -27.31 7.41
CA VAL A 40 37.93 -26.20 6.79
C VAL A 40 38.03 -26.34 5.28
N THR A 41 36.92 -26.58 4.62
CA THR A 41 36.78 -26.23 3.20
C THR A 41 35.36 -25.76 2.99
N SER A 42 35.16 -24.45 2.93
CA SER A 42 33.93 -23.78 2.50
C SER A 42 33.66 -24.15 1.05
N PRO A 43 32.42 -24.54 0.73
CA PRO A 43 31.97 -24.45 -0.65
C PRO A 43 31.57 -23.00 -0.92
N THR A 44 32.29 -22.41 -1.83
CA THR A 44 31.98 -21.12 -2.48
C THR A 44 30.51 -21.12 -2.91
N ALA A 45 29.71 -20.29 -2.25
CA ALA A 45 28.40 -19.89 -2.73
C ALA A 45 28.64 -19.10 -4.03
N GLN A 46 28.21 -19.65 -5.13
CA GLN A 46 28.13 -18.89 -6.38
C GLN A 46 27.02 -17.83 -6.19
N GLU A 47 27.45 -16.63 -5.96
CA GLU A 47 26.68 -15.41 -6.13
C GLU A 47 26.20 -15.35 -7.58
N GLN A 48 24.96 -15.75 -7.80
CA GLN A 48 24.25 -15.36 -9.01
C GLN A 48 23.88 -13.87 -8.86
N THR A 49 24.82 -13.03 -9.25
CA THR A 49 24.57 -11.60 -9.50
C THR A 49 23.69 -11.47 -10.73
N GLY A 50 22.37 -11.57 -10.52
CA GLY A 50 21.40 -10.96 -11.41
C GLY A 50 21.46 -9.45 -11.21
N LYS A 51 22.42 -8.77 -11.82
CA LYS A 51 22.40 -7.32 -11.99
C LYS A 51 21.28 -6.96 -12.97
N THR A 52 20.04 -6.87 -12.49
CA THR A 52 19.09 -5.91 -13.05
C THR A 52 19.67 -4.56 -12.64
N GLY A 53 20.11 -3.75 -13.60
CA GLY A 53 20.65 -2.44 -13.35
C GLY A 53 19.58 -1.56 -12.72
N GLN A 54 19.52 -1.53 -11.39
CA GLN A 54 18.71 -0.60 -10.65
C GLN A 54 19.35 0.77 -10.88
N LYS A 55 18.63 1.65 -11.57
CA LYS A 55 19.04 3.04 -11.81
C LYS A 55 19.14 3.69 -10.44
N SER A 56 20.35 3.91 -9.94
CA SER A 56 20.59 4.71 -8.76
C SER A 56 20.28 6.16 -9.12
N LEU A 57 19.47 6.83 -8.30
CA LEU A 57 19.07 8.22 -8.49
C LEU A 57 19.35 8.98 -7.19
N SER A 58 20.03 10.12 -7.30
CA SER A 58 20.24 11.03 -6.17
C SER A 58 19.21 12.16 -6.19
N TRP A 59 18.69 12.51 -5.02
CA TRP A 59 17.82 13.68 -4.86
C TRP A 59 18.51 14.97 -5.33
N SER A 60 19.79 15.11 -5.04
CA SER A 60 20.60 16.27 -5.43
C SER A 60 20.78 16.40 -6.95
N GLU A 61 20.57 15.33 -7.74
CA GLU A 61 20.64 15.33 -9.20
C GLU A 61 19.30 15.70 -9.86
N LEU A 62 18.20 15.65 -9.11
CA LEU A 62 16.89 15.99 -9.62
C LEU A 62 16.76 17.50 -9.81
N THR A 63 16.55 17.92 -11.05
CA THR A 63 16.35 19.34 -11.39
C THR A 63 14.87 19.68 -11.33
N GLN A 64 14.53 20.80 -10.71
CA GLN A 64 13.18 21.32 -10.72
C GLN A 64 12.76 21.67 -12.15
N THR A 65 11.61 21.16 -12.58
CA THR A 65 11.05 21.36 -13.92
C THR A 65 9.85 22.30 -13.95
N GLY A 66 9.18 22.47 -12.79
CA GLY A 66 8.03 23.36 -12.70
C GLY A 66 7.38 23.32 -11.31
N SER A 67 6.23 23.96 -11.21
CA SER A 67 5.36 23.94 -10.03
C SER A 67 3.90 23.99 -10.46
N MET A 68 3.00 23.48 -9.59
CA MET A 68 1.57 23.62 -9.78
C MET A 68 1.15 25.07 -9.51
N ASP A 69 0.39 25.66 -10.43
CA ASP A 69 -0.21 26.96 -10.24
C ASP A 69 -1.50 26.83 -9.43
N LEU A 70 -1.51 27.42 -8.23
CA LEU A 70 -2.63 27.35 -7.29
C LEU A 70 -3.32 28.69 -7.22
N SER A 71 -4.54 28.78 -7.76
CA SER A 71 -5.29 30.03 -7.80
C SER A 71 -6.00 30.40 -6.50
N TYR A 72 -6.32 29.40 -5.68
CA TYR A 72 -7.15 29.58 -4.46
C TYR A 72 -6.59 28.90 -3.22
N ALA A 73 -5.86 27.80 -3.39
CA ALA A 73 -5.27 27.08 -2.28
C ALA A 73 -3.93 27.69 -1.89
N ASP A 74 -3.72 27.85 -0.59
CA ASP A 74 -2.49 28.41 0.00
C ASP A 74 -1.89 27.51 1.11
N GLN A 75 -2.55 26.38 1.43
CA GLN A 75 -2.12 25.47 2.48
C GLN A 75 -1.19 24.36 1.99
N PHE A 76 -0.96 24.27 0.69
CA PHE A 76 0.00 23.34 0.13
C PHE A 76 0.70 23.91 -1.11
N SER A 77 1.80 23.27 -1.49
CA SER A 77 2.48 23.54 -2.75
C SER A 77 2.91 22.23 -3.41
N VAL A 78 3.05 22.27 -4.74
CA VAL A 78 3.56 21.12 -5.50
C VAL A 78 4.64 21.62 -6.44
N THR A 79 5.82 21.00 -6.35
CA THR A 79 6.97 21.26 -7.20
C THR A 79 7.36 19.98 -7.94
N TYR A 80 7.55 20.09 -9.24
CA TYR A 80 7.90 18.95 -10.10
C TYR A 80 9.41 18.89 -10.34
N TYR A 81 9.94 17.65 -10.39
CA TYR A 81 11.35 17.38 -10.58
C TYR A 81 11.58 16.26 -11.60
N GLY A 82 12.69 16.39 -12.35
CA GLY A 82 13.10 15.41 -13.35
C GLY A 82 12.17 15.34 -14.55
N GLU A 83 12.57 14.59 -15.57
CA GLU A 83 11.74 14.31 -16.75
C GLU A 83 10.62 13.31 -16.43
N GLU A 84 10.81 12.48 -15.41
CA GLU A 84 9.90 11.44 -14.93
C GLU A 84 8.75 12.00 -14.07
N ASN A 85 8.75 13.30 -13.77
CA ASN A 85 7.71 14.01 -13.02
C ASN A 85 7.55 13.57 -11.56
N TYR A 86 8.64 13.46 -10.82
CA TYR A 86 8.56 13.42 -9.35
C TYR A 86 7.86 14.68 -8.86
N ALA A 87 6.99 14.55 -7.87
CA ALA A 87 6.28 15.70 -7.33
C ALA A 87 6.51 15.82 -5.81
N LEU A 88 7.19 16.89 -5.39
CA LEU A 88 7.29 17.27 -3.99
C LEU A 88 6.04 18.05 -3.59
N VAL A 89 5.25 17.47 -2.69
CA VAL A 89 4.07 18.07 -2.10
C VAL A 89 4.44 18.53 -0.69
N ILE A 90 4.23 19.80 -0.38
CA ILE A 90 4.41 20.35 0.96
C ILE A 90 3.05 20.81 1.46
N ILE A 91 2.63 20.31 2.63
CA ILE A 91 1.35 20.67 3.27
C ILE A 91 1.65 21.42 4.56
N GLY A 92 1.16 22.65 4.64
CA GLY A 92 1.51 23.55 5.73
C GLY A 92 3.00 23.87 5.76
N GLU A 93 3.62 23.81 6.93
CA GLU A 93 5.04 24.13 7.12
C GLU A 93 5.91 22.87 7.24
N ASP A 94 5.35 21.76 7.70
CA ASP A 94 6.11 20.63 8.21
C ASP A 94 5.94 19.32 7.44
N GLU A 95 4.83 19.13 6.74
CA GLU A 95 4.56 17.84 6.08
C GLU A 95 5.04 17.85 4.63
N LYS A 96 5.98 16.97 4.31
CA LYS A 96 6.60 16.89 2.98
C LYS A 96 6.50 15.48 2.44
N PHE A 97 5.98 15.36 1.24
CA PHE A 97 5.83 14.08 0.55
C PHE A 97 6.44 14.15 -0.84
N LEU A 98 7.25 13.17 -1.19
CA LEU A 98 7.72 12.99 -2.56
C LEU A 98 6.88 11.91 -3.24
N VAL A 99 6.02 12.30 -4.17
CA VAL A 99 5.32 11.36 -5.03
C VAL A 99 6.34 10.82 -6.04
N VAL A 100 6.61 9.53 -5.94
CA VAL A 100 7.53 8.79 -6.80
C VAL A 100 6.72 8.12 -7.91
N PRO A 101 6.99 8.40 -9.18
CA PRO A 101 6.27 7.79 -10.30
C PRO A 101 6.42 6.27 -10.33
N GLU A 102 5.42 5.58 -10.87
CA GLU A 102 5.45 4.13 -11.00
C GLU A 102 6.68 3.64 -11.78
N GLY A 103 7.41 2.71 -11.19
CA GLY A 103 8.61 2.13 -11.79
C GLY A 103 9.89 2.95 -11.59
N GLU A 104 9.79 4.15 -11.05
CA GLU A 104 10.97 4.97 -10.76
C GLU A 104 11.51 4.72 -9.34
N PRO A 105 12.83 4.87 -9.11
CA PRO A 105 13.44 4.65 -7.81
C PRO A 105 13.17 5.82 -6.84
N VAL A 106 13.11 5.52 -5.55
CA VAL A 106 13.23 6.55 -4.52
C VAL A 106 14.67 7.06 -4.53
N PRO A 107 14.90 8.39 -4.55
CA PRO A 107 16.25 8.94 -4.48
C PRO A 107 17.00 8.47 -3.22
N GLU A 108 18.28 8.05 -3.37
CA GLU A 108 19.08 7.46 -2.29
C GLU A 108 19.40 8.44 -1.15
N ASP A 109 19.53 9.72 -1.48
CA ASP A 109 19.85 10.82 -0.55
C ASP A 109 18.64 11.73 -0.28
N LEU A 110 17.41 11.14 -0.30
CA LEU A 110 16.20 11.86 0.04
C LEU A 110 16.29 12.35 1.50
N PRO A 111 16.04 13.65 1.77
CA PRO A 111 16.01 14.17 3.13
C PRO A 111 15.05 13.39 4.04
N GLU A 112 15.46 13.16 5.30
CA GLU A 112 14.70 12.37 6.27
C GLU A 112 13.31 12.96 6.61
N ASP A 113 13.12 14.26 6.37
CA ASP A 113 11.86 14.98 6.56
C ASP A 113 10.91 14.89 5.35
N ILE A 114 11.30 14.17 4.30
CA ILE A 114 10.46 13.93 3.13
C ILE A 114 10.03 12.47 3.10
N THR A 115 8.73 12.24 3.17
CA THR A 115 8.14 10.89 3.08
C THR A 115 7.89 10.50 1.63
N PRO A 116 8.47 9.41 1.11
CA PRO A 116 8.18 8.96 -0.25
C PRO A 116 6.81 8.30 -0.33
N LEU A 117 6.04 8.67 -1.35
CA LEU A 117 4.76 8.06 -1.73
C LEU A 117 4.92 7.38 -3.09
N LEU A 118 4.95 6.06 -3.09
CA LEU A 118 5.20 5.26 -4.29
C LEU A 118 3.90 5.06 -5.09
N GLN A 119 3.89 5.46 -6.35
CA GLN A 119 2.76 5.16 -7.23
C GLN A 119 2.81 3.70 -7.77
N PRO A 120 1.64 3.06 -8.01
CA PRO A 120 0.30 3.58 -7.77
C PRO A 120 -0.09 3.56 -6.29
N LEU A 121 -0.70 4.63 -5.80
CA LEU A 121 -1.25 4.69 -4.45
C LEU A 121 -2.61 3.98 -4.45
N THR A 122 -2.64 2.78 -3.93
CA THR A 122 -3.84 1.93 -3.84
C THR A 122 -4.03 1.43 -2.42
N ASN A 123 -5.16 0.81 -2.11
CA ASN A 123 -5.46 0.29 -0.78
C ASN A 123 -5.36 1.36 0.32
N MET A 124 -5.89 2.56 0.06
CA MET A 124 -5.82 3.65 1.03
C MET A 124 -6.78 3.45 2.20
N TYR A 125 -6.37 3.90 3.38
CA TYR A 125 -7.24 4.11 4.53
C TYR A 125 -7.67 5.58 4.57
N LEU A 126 -8.98 5.85 4.45
CA LEU A 126 -9.54 7.19 4.49
C LEU A 126 -10.33 7.41 5.78
N ALA A 127 -9.77 8.23 6.68
CA ALA A 127 -10.44 8.69 7.90
C ALA A 127 -11.00 10.13 7.75
N ALA A 128 -10.40 10.93 6.86
CA ALA A 128 -10.85 12.29 6.54
C ALA A 128 -12.09 12.26 5.65
N THR A 129 -13.28 12.43 6.23
CA THR A 129 -14.55 12.34 5.50
C THR A 129 -14.70 13.41 4.41
N SER A 130 -14.11 14.59 4.61
CA SER A 130 -14.10 15.69 3.63
C SER A 130 -13.39 15.31 2.33
N ALA A 131 -12.35 14.50 2.39
CA ALA A 131 -11.60 14.09 1.21
C ALA A 131 -12.38 13.11 0.30
N MET A 132 -13.39 12.39 0.81
CA MET A 132 -14.15 11.42 0.02
C MET A 132 -14.84 12.03 -1.20
N ASP A 133 -15.30 13.26 -1.08
CA ASP A 133 -15.96 13.96 -2.20
C ASP A 133 -15.04 14.14 -3.41
N PHE A 134 -13.75 14.40 -3.17
CA PHE A 134 -12.73 14.45 -4.24
C PHE A 134 -12.56 13.09 -4.92
N PHE A 135 -12.52 12.00 -4.16
CA PHE A 135 -12.42 10.64 -4.72
C PHE A 135 -13.66 10.28 -5.56
N CYS A 136 -14.86 10.69 -5.11
CA CYS A 136 -16.08 10.52 -5.89
C CYS A 136 -16.01 11.30 -7.21
N HIS A 137 -15.60 12.56 -7.18
CA HIS A 137 -15.51 13.41 -8.38
C HIS A 137 -14.42 12.97 -9.37
N LEU A 138 -13.36 12.33 -8.87
CA LEU A 138 -12.27 11.79 -9.69
C LEU A 138 -12.53 10.36 -10.17
N ASP A 139 -13.69 9.75 -9.82
CA ASP A 139 -14.01 8.35 -10.08
C ASP A 139 -12.94 7.39 -9.54
N ALA A 140 -12.41 7.69 -8.34
CA ALA A 140 -11.28 7.01 -7.71
C ALA A 140 -11.61 6.39 -6.34
N VAL A 141 -12.89 6.15 -6.04
CA VAL A 141 -13.34 5.54 -4.78
C VAL A 141 -12.80 4.11 -4.62
N ASP A 142 -12.52 3.44 -5.72
CA ASP A 142 -11.92 2.09 -5.75
C ASP A 142 -10.47 2.05 -5.23
N GLN A 143 -9.79 3.20 -5.13
CA GLN A 143 -8.48 3.30 -4.51
C GLN A 143 -8.54 3.26 -2.98
N ILE A 144 -9.73 3.48 -2.40
CA ILE A 144 -9.97 3.44 -0.95
C ILE A 144 -10.50 2.07 -0.57
N THR A 145 -9.65 1.25 0.01
CA THR A 145 -10.02 -0.10 0.46
C THR A 145 -10.55 -0.09 1.89
N LEU A 146 -10.12 0.90 2.69
CA LEU A 146 -10.45 1.00 4.10
C LEU A 146 -11.03 2.38 4.44
N SER A 147 -12.13 2.38 5.19
CA SER A 147 -12.81 3.59 5.63
C SER A 147 -12.74 3.77 7.15
N GLY A 148 -12.44 4.98 7.60
CA GLY A 148 -12.54 5.40 8.99
C GLY A 148 -13.97 5.69 9.45
N THR A 149 -14.93 5.64 8.55
CA THR A 149 -16.35 5.89 8.78
C THR A 149 -17.15 4.69 8.34
N ASP A 150 -18.06 4.21 9.19
CA ASP A 150 -18.94 3.12 8.84
C ASP A 150 -20.04 3.56 7.84
N ARG A 151 -20.78 2.59 7.26
CA ARG A 151 -21.80 2.86 6.26
C ARG A 151 -22.85 3.86 6.72
N SER A 152 -23.23 3.83 7.98
CA SER A 152 -24.28 4.69 8.53
C SER A 152 -23.83 6.15 8.72
N GLY A 153 -22.53 6.36 8.80
CA GLY A 153 -21.92 7.69 8.95
C GLY A 153 -21.70 8.42 7.63
N TRP A 154 -21.81 7.75 6.48
CA TRP A 154 -21.66 8.39 5.19
C TRP A 154 -22.97 9.02 4.69
N TYR A 155 -22.85 10.19 4.05
CA TYR A 155 -23.94 10.86 3.32
C TYR A 155 -23.84 10.62 1.81
N LEU A 156 -22.62 10.45 1.27
CA LEU A 156 -22.37 10.12 -0.13
C LEU A 156 -22.78 8.68 -0.44
N GLU A 157 -23.35 8.46 -1.62
CA GLU A 157 -23.86 7.14 -2.00
C GLU A 157 -22.74 6.18 -2.45
N GLU A 158 -21.67 6.70 -3.06
CA GLU A 158 -20.55 5.91 -3.55
C GLU A 158 -19.84 5.13 -2.43
N PRO A 159 -19.40 5.75 -1.30
CA PRO A 159 -18.81 5.01 -0.21
C PRO A 159 -19.80 4.08 0.51
N LYS A 160 -21.08 4.44 0.61
CA LYS A 160 -22.11 3.52 1.14
C LYS A 160 -22.20 2.25 0.32
N LYS A 161 -22.24 2.40 -1.01
CA LYS A 161 -22.29 1.30 -1.95
C LYS A 161 -21.02 0.43 -1.87
N ALA A 162 -19.86 1.05 -1.85
CA ALA A 162 -18.59 0.34 -1.73
C ALA A 162 -18.50 -0.50 -0.43
N LEU A 163 -18.97 0.05 0.70
CA LEU A 163 -19.07 -0.66 1.97
C LEU A 163 -20.11 -1.80 1.95
N GLU A 164 -21.24 -1.61 1.25
CA GLU A 164 -22.28 -2.63 1.11
C GLU A 164 -21.85 -3.78 0.21
N GLU A 165 -21.14 -3.49 -0.86
CA GLU A 165 -20.58 -4.47 -1.81
C GLU A 165 -19.29 -5.14 -1.28
N GLY A 166 -18.70 -4.62 -0.22
CA GLY A 166 -17.47 -5.15 0.39
C GLY A 166 -16.20 -4.83 -0.41
N THR A 167 -16.25 -3.87 -1.35
CA THR A 167 -15.07 -3.34 -2.05
C THR A 167 -14.30 -2.36 -1.17
N MET A 168 -14.96 -1.79 -0.18
CA MET A 168 -14.41 -0.99 0.91
C MET A 168 -14.83 -1.61 2.24
N GLU A 169 -13.96 -1.61 3.24
CA GLU A 169 -14.23 -2.14 4.57
C GLU A 169 -14.08 -1.04 5.63
N TYR A 170 -14.91 -1.10 6.69
CA TYR A 170 -14.70 -0.23 7.85
C TYR A 170 -13.52 -0.75 8.67
N ALA A 171 -12.52 0.12 8.90
CA ALA A 171 -11.29 -0.20 9.62
C ALA A 171 -11.08 0.68 10.87
N GLY A 172 -12.18 1.01 11.56
CA GLY A 172 -12.10 1.86 12.74
C GLY A 172 -11.95 3.34 12.42
N LYS A 173 -12.23 4.20 13.40
CA LYS A 173 -12.17 5.66 13.24
C LYS A 173 -10.74 6.19 13.48
N TYR A 174 -10.48 7.43 13.06
CA TYR A 174 -9.20 8.12 13.20
C TYR A 174 -8.51 7.97 14.57
N SER A 175 -9.27 7.89 15.67
CA SER A 175 -8.72 7.78 17.03
C SER A 175 -8.54 6.34 17.53
N ALA A 176 -9.00 5.34 16.76
CA ALA A 176 -8.91 3.92 17.08
C ALA A 176 -9.03 3.09 15.80
N PRO A 177 -8.05 3.17 14.90
CA PRO A 177 -8.06 2.38 13.68
C PRO A 177 -7.75 0.90 13.97
N ASP A 178 -8.19 0.04 13.09
CA ASP A 178 -7.87 -1.40 13.09
C ASP A 178 -6.50 -1.58 12.39
N TYR A 179 -5.43 -1.48 13.16
CA TYR A 179 -4.07 -1.59 12.65
C TYR A 179 -3.78 -2.93 11.98
N GLU A 180 -4.35 -4.02 12.50
CA GLU A 180 -4.18 -5.35 11.95
C GLU A 180 -4.74 -5.40 10.52
N ARG A 181 -5.94 -4.89 10.32
CA ARG A 181 -6.58 -4.80 9.01
C ARG A 181 -5.83 -3.88 8.05
N ILE A 182 -5.33 -2.75 8.54
CA ILE A 182 -4.54 -1.79 7.75
C ILE A 182 -3.27 -2.45 7.20
N VAL A 183 -2.57 -3.21 8.04
CA VAL A 183 -1.36 -3.96 7.63
C VAL A 183 -1.70 -5.11 6.71
N ASP A 184 -2.75 -5.89 7.02
CA ASP A 184 -3.19 -7.05 6.21
C ASP A 184 -3.55 -6.64 4.77
N LYS A 185 -4.21 -5.49 4.61
CA LYS A 185 -4.55 -4.93 3.30
C LYS A 185 -3.38 -4.24 2.59
N SER A 186 -2.18 -4.21 3.19
CA SER A 186 -1.02 -3.51 2.63
C SER A 186 -1.34 -2.05 2.28
N CYS A 187 -1.90 -1.33 3.24
CA CYS A 187 -2.32 0.06 3.05
C CYS A 187 -1.13 0.93 2.61
N SER A 188 -1.27 1.64 1.49
CA SER A 188 -0.20 2.46 0.92
C SER A 188 -0.18 3.90 1.44
N LEU A 189 -1.30 4.39 1.97
CA LEU A 189 -1.46 5.75 2.49
C LEU A 189 -2.67 5.82 3.43
N ALA A 190 -2.50 6.45 4.58
CA ALA A 190 -3.60 6.88 5.44
C ALA A 190 -3.88 8.37 5.19
N ILE A 191 -5.14 8.71 4.91
CA ILE A 191 -5.59 10.09 4.73
C ILE A 191 -6.42 10.47 5.95
N GLU A 192 -5.85 11.33 6.77
CA GLU A 192 -6.41 11.77 8.04
C GLU A 192 -6.82 13.24 7.97
N SER A 193 -7.75 13.65 8.82
CA SER A 193 -8.05 15.06 9.05
C SER A 193 -7.23 15.62 10.21
N THR A 194 -7.27 16.94 10.41
CA THR A 194 -6.60 17.60 11.53
C THR A 194 -7.03 17.06 12.92
N MET A 195 -8.12 16.29 13.00
CA MET A 195 -8.54 15.60 14.22
C MET A 195 -7.48 14.60 14.72
N ILE A 196 -6.61 14.09 13.82
CA ILE A 196 -5.53 13.17 14.21
C ILE A 196 -4.54 13.82 15.19
N TYR A 197 -4.40 15.14 15.17
CA TYR A 197 -3.52 15.86 16.10
C TYR A 197 -3.97 15.77 17.56
N HIS A 198 -5.23 15.39 17.81
CA HIS A 198 -5.72 15.06 19.17
C HIS A 198 -5.35 13.64 19.60
N CYS A 199 -4.85 12.83 18.68
CA CYS A 199 -4.43 11.45 18.90
C CYS A 199 -3.05 11.17 18.27
N PRO A 200 -1.99 11.93 18.62
CA PRO A 200 -0.70 11.86 17.94
C PRO A 200 -0.09 10.46 17.97
N GLN A 201 -0.36 9.67 19.01
CA GLN A 201 0.08 8.28 19.11
C GLN A 201 -0.51 7.37 18.00
N VAL A 202 -1.67 7.73 17.44
CA VAL A 202 -2.27 6.97 16.32
C VAL A 202 -1.50 7.25 15.04
N LYS A 203 -1.18 8.52 14.77
CA LYS A 203 -0.34 8.91 13.63
C LYS A 203 1.01 8.21 13.69
N GLU A 204 1.69 8.33 14.84
CA GLU A 204 2.98 7.69 15.08
C GLU A 204 2.92 6.16 14.88
N GLN A 205 1.86 5.51 15.37
CA GLN A 205 1.69 4.06 15.21
C GLN A 205 1.49 3.65 13.75
N LEU A 206 0.73 4.40 12.95
CA LEU A 206 0.57 4.14 11.53
C LEU A 206 1.92 4.28 10.80
N GLU A 207 2.66 5.35 11.07
CA GLU A 207 3.98 5.59 10.49
C GLU A 207 4.99 4.51 10.89
N ASN A 208 5.00 4.06 12.16
CA ASN A 208 5.83 2.95 12.63
C ASN A 208 5.49 1.61 11.96
N LEU A 209 4.26 1.44 11.49
CA LEU A 209 3.84 0.29 10.69
C LEU A 209 4.17 0.44 9.20
N GLY A 210 4.85 1.52 8.81
CA GLY A 210 5.25 1.79 7.44
C GLY A 210 4.13 2.35 6.56
N VAL A 211 3.04 2.85 7.17
CA VAL A 211 1.95 3.50 6.45
C VAL A 211 2.12 5.01 6.55
N PRO A 212 2.44 5.70 5.44
CA PRO A 212 2.50 7.16 5.42
C PRO A 212 1.16 7.77 5.83
N VAL A 213 1.20 8.86 6.59
CA VAL A 213 0.00 9.58 7.02
C VAL A 213 -0.02 10.98 6.43
N LEU A 214 -0.96 11.24 5.54
CA LEU A 214 -1.23 12.56 4.98
C LEU A 214 -2.39 13.19 5.76
N VAL A 215 -2.18 14.39 6.30
CA VAL A 215 -3.22 15.12 7.01
C VAL A 215 -3.79 16.21 6.11
N GLU A 216 -5.03 16.02 5.66
CA GLU A 216 -5.74 17.04 4.91
C GLU A 216 -6.18 18.19 5.82
N ARG A 217 -6.19 19.41 5.28
CA ARG A 217 -6.47 20.65 6.01
C ARG A 217 -7.56 21.44 5.32
N SER A 218 -8.74 20.84 5.18
CA SER A 218 -9.94 21.53 4.69
C SER A 218 -10.66 22.32 5.78
#